data_59377dcee39c8fb3eb4d984b6a073326
#
_entry.id   59377dcee39c8fb3eb4d984b6a073326
#
_cell.length_a   1.000
_cell.length_b   1.000
_cell.length_c   1.000
_cell.angle_alpha   90.00
_cell.angle_beta   90.00
_cell.angle_gamma   90.00
#
_symmetry.space_group_name_H-M   'P 1'
#
loop_
_entity.id
_entity.type
_entity.pdbx_description
1 polymer ?
#
loop_
_entity_poly.entity_id
_entity_poly.type
_entity_poly.pdbx_seq_one_letter_code
_entity_poly.pdbx_strand_id
1 'polypeptide(L)'
;MRWIAVAALVMAGAEGAAPLPGAKLFYTDSGGSGVAIVLMHAATGSVRAWEHQTEAFAHAGYRVIAFDRRGWGRTTSEPGAAPGTAADDLIALMDYLHVDRFHLVGTAAGGFVTFDTALSFPARLRSIVVANSIGGVQDESFVELGRRLRPPEFTTMPAELREVSPSYRAGNPEGTKRWVELEKISRPPGAPAPAQPLKNRITFDGLERIKAPVLLLTGDADMFAPPPILKMFAAHIKQAETVIVPEAGHSTYWEQPEAFNRAVLDFVRKH
;
A
#
# COMPACT_ATOMS: atom_id res chain seq x y z
N MET A 1 25.73 37.17 -6.12
CA MET A 1 24.68 36.20 -6.47
C MET A 1 23.84 35.91 -5.24
N ARG A 2 22.61 36.43 -5.19
CA ARG A 2 21.67 36.19 -4.08
C ARG A 2 20.94 34.86 -4.34
N TRP A 3 21.19 33.88 -3.51
CA TRP A 3 20.38 32.66 -3.50
C TRP A 3 19.01 32.98 -2.90
N ILE A 4 17.97 32.96 -3.72
CA ILE A 4 16.59 33.00 -3.24
C ILE A 4 16.25 31.58 -2.79
N ALA A 5 16.26 31.35 -1.48
CA ALA A 5 15.72 30.14 -0.91
C ALA A 5 14.19 30.19 -1.12
N VAL A 6 13.68 29.45 -2.07
CA VAL A 6 12.25 29.17 -2.18
C VAL A 6 11.92 28.22 -1.03
N ALA A 7 11.43 28.77 0.07
CA ALA A 7 10.81 27.96 1.13
C ALA A 7 9.55 27.31 0.51
N ALA A 8 9.59 26.04 0.25
CA ALA A 8 8.39 25.26 -0.07
C ALA A 8 7.48 25.31 1.16
N LEU A 9 6.40 26.07 1.06
CA LEU A 9 5.33 26.09 2.04
C LEU A 9 4.67 24.71 1.99
N VAL A 10 5.01 23.81 2.91
CA VAL A 10 4.28 22.56 3.07
C VAL A 10 2.88 22.97 3.53
N MET A 11 1.93 22.97 2.61
CA MET A 11 0.54 23.19 2.93
C MET A 11 0.10 22.08 3.89
N ALA A 12 -0.50 22.43 5.01
CA ALA A 12 -1.11 21.45 5.91
C ALA A 12 -2.08 20.61 5.09
N GLY A 13 -1.81 19.30 5.01
CA GLY A 13 -2.61 18.37 4.21
C GLY A 13 -4.08 18.41 4.61
N ALA A 14 -4.98 18.34 3.64
CA ALA A 14 -6.41 18.27 3.88
C ALA A 14 -6.82 16.84 4.27
N GLU A 15 -7.66 16.71 5.29
CA GLU A 15 -8.42 15.50 5.56
C GLU A 15 -9.84 15.68 5.01
N GLY A 16 -10.42 14.63 4.42
CA GLY A 16 -11.75 14.68 3.86
C GLY A 16 -12.46 13.34 3.87
N ALA A 17 -13.74 13.37 3.52
CA ALA A 17 -14.56 12.19 3.32
C ALA A 17 -15.28 12.30 1.98
N ALA A 18 -14.83 11.54 0.98
CA ALA A 18 -15.44 11.54 -0.35
C ALA A 18 -16.75 10.73 -0.32
N PRO A 19 -17.87 11.30 -0.77
CA PRO A 19 -19.13 10.59 -0.90
C PRO A 19 -19.06 9.65 -2.12
N LEU A 20 -19.00 8.36 -1.88
CA LEU A 20 -19.02 7.33 -2.91
C LEU A 20 -20.29 6.48 -2.78
N PRO A 21 -20.70 5.74 -3.80
CA PRO A 21 -21.84 4.83 -3.70
C PRO A 21 -21.73 3.87 -2.52
N GLY A 22 -22.62 4.00 -1.54
CA GLY A 22 -22.68 3.15 -0.35
C GLY A 22 -21.59 3.37 0.70
N ALA A 23 -20.77 4.45 0.59
CA ALA A 23 -19.76 4.77 1.60
C ALA A 23 -19.37 6.26 1.58
N LYS A 24 -18.80 6.71 2.71
CA LYS A 24 -17.99 7.95 2.79
C LYS A 24 -16.55 7.54 3.01
N LEU A 25 -15.74 7.67 1.98
CA LEU A 25 -14.35 7.22 1.99
C LEU A 25 -13.45 8.29 2.60
N PHE A 26 -12.93 8.00 3.77
CA PHE A 26 -11.99 8.93 4.43
C PHE A 26 -10.64 8.94 3.71
N TYR A 27 -10.08 10.12 3.49
CA TYR A 27 -8.78 10.30 2.85
C TYR A 27 -7.98 11.44 3.48
N THR A 28 -6.67 11.41 3.24
CA THR A 28 -5.73 12.50 3.46
C THR A 28 -5.11 12.90 2.13
N ASP A 29 -4.86 14.20 1.95
CA ASP A 29 -4.30 14.76 0.73
C ASP A 29 -3.31 15.86 1.10
N SER A 30 -2.04 15.69 0.78
CA SER A 30 -1.02 16.71 1.06
C SER A 30 -1.23 18.02 0.29
N GLY A 31 -2.12 18.02 -0.68
CA GLY A 31 -2.27 19.15 -1.60
C GLY A 31 -1.08 19.27 -2.56
N GLY A 32 -1.00 20.45 -3.21
CA GLY A 32 0.01 20.76 -4.21
C GLY A 32 -0.39 20.39 -5.62
N SER A 33 0.42 20.83 -6.60
CA SER A 33 0.21 20.61 -8.04
C SER A 33 1.10 19.51 -8.63
N GLY A 34 1.86 18.82 -7.78
CA GLY A 34 2.73 17.74 -8.21
C GLY A 34 1.95 16.52 -8.71
N VAL A 35 2.65 15.62 -9.40
CA VAL A 35 2.08 14.33 -9.78
C VAL A 35 1.62 13.58 -8.52
N ALA A 36 0.45 12.94 -8.58
CA ALA A 36 -0.09 12.24 -7.44
C ALA A 36 0.61 10.89 -7.19
N ILE A 37 0.97 10.63 -5.91
CA ILE A 37 1.28 9.30 -5.38
C ILE A 37 0.13 8.91 -4.47
N VAL A 38 -0.50 7.78 -4.75
CA VAL A 38 -1.60 7.24 -3.95
C VAL A 38 -1.11 6.07 -3.12
N LEU A 39 -1.37 6.09 -1.81
CA LEU A 39 -0.90 5.11 -0.84
C LEU A 39 -2.03 4.19 -0.40
N MET A 40 -1.86 2.89 -0.62
CA MET A 40 -2.81 1.84 -0.31
C MET A 40 -2.32 0.97 0.85
N HIS A 41 -2.95 1.11 2.00
CA HIS A 41 -2.51 0.48 3.26
C HIS A 41 -2.69 -1.04 3.34
N ALA A 42 -1.91 -1.68 4.22
CA ALA A 42 -2.02 -3.08 4.61
C ALA A 42 -3.35 -3.39 5.32
N ALA A 43 -3.65 -4.67 5.55
CA ALA A 43 -4.80 -5.08 6.36
C ALA A 43 -4.68 -4.68 7.85
N THR A 44 -3.46 -4.49 8.32
CA THR A 44 -3.09 -4.04 9.68
C THR A 44 -2.92 -2.52 9.79
N GLY A 45 -3.21 -1.77 8.71
CA GLY A 45 -3.00 -0.32 8.65
C GLY A 45 -4.23 0.48 8.26
N SER A 46 -4.06 1.78 8.29
CA SER A 46 -4.97 2.83 7.81
C SER A 46 -4.14 3.97 7.21
N VAL A 47 -4.74 5.09 6.85
CA VAL A 47 -3.97 6.28 6.41
C VAL A 47 -2.88 6.68 7.40
N ARG A 48 -3.08 6.41 8.69
CA ARG A 48 -2.11 6.74 9.76
C ARG A 48 -0.80 5.97 9.68
N ALA A 49 -0.79 4.84 8.99
CA ALA A 49 0.42 4.04 8.82
C ALA A 49 1.47 4.71 7.90
N TRP A 50 1.08 5.74 7.17
CA TRP A 50 1.92 6.43 6.18
C TRP A 50 2.59 7.71 6.70
N GLU A 51 2.74 7.87 8.03
CA GLU A 51 3.31 9.09 8.63
C GLU A 51 4.71 9.41 8.10
N HIS A 52 5.56 8.40 7.81
CA HIS A 52 6.90 8.58 7.27
C HIS A 52 6.95 8.82 5.75
N GLN A 53 5.93 8.37 5.00
CA GLN A 53 5.89 8.48 3.54
C GLN A 53 5.26 9.78 3.11
N THR A 54 4.18 10.19 3.76
CA THR A 54 3.40 11.37 3.37
C THR A 54 4.27 12.62 3.34
N GLU A 55 5.03 12.86 4.40
CA GLU A 55 5.93 14.01 4.50
C GLU A 55 7.07 13.91 3.47
N ALA A 56 7.74 12.77 3.40
CA ALA A 56 8.90 12.57 2.52
C ALA A 56 8.54 12.75 1.04
N PHE A 57 7.40 12.20 0.61
CA PHE A 57 6.97 12.31 -0.79
C PHE A 57 6.44 13.71 -1.12
N ALA A 58 5.76 14.37 -0.17
CA ALA A 58 5.33 15.76 -0.34
C ALA A 58 6.53 16.71 -0.44
N HIS A 59 7.56 16.56 0.39
CA HIS A 59 8.81 17.30 0.28
C HIS A 59 9.56 17.05 -1.04
N ALA A 60 9.38 15.86 -1.63
CA ALA A 60 9.94 15.55 -2.96
C ALA A 60 9.10 16.15 -4.12
N GLY A 61 8.05 16.91 -3.83
CA GLY A 61 7.24 17.63 -4.80
C GLY A 61 6.02 16.87 -5.35
N TYR A 62 5.66 15.72 -4.76
CA TYR A 62 4.47 14.96 -5.14
C TYR A 62 3.23 15.40 -4.34
N ARG A 63 2.04 15.27 -4.94
CA ARG A 63 0.78 15.29 -4.21
C ARG A 63 0.53 13.90 -3.63
N VAL A 64 0.50 13.77 -2.32
CA VAL A 64 0.37 12.47 -1.64
C VAL A 64 -1.06 12.28 -1.15
N ILE A 65 -1.70 11.22 -1.61
CA ILE A 65 -3.07 10.88 -1.25
C ILE A 65 -3.07 9.50 -0.60
N ALA A 66 -3.68 9.38 0.57
CA ALA A 66 -3.92 8.10 1.21
C ALA A 66 -5.40 8.01 1.61
N PHE A 67 -5.99 6.83 1.64
CA PHE A 67 -7.36 6.66 2.06
C PHE A 67 -7.56 5.37 2.85
N ASP A 68 -8.55 5.39 3.73
CA ASP A 68 -8.99 4.23 4.48
C ASP A 68 -9.97 3.42 3.62
N ARG A 69 -9.62 2.15 3.30
CA ARG A 69 -10.54 1.25 2.58
C ARG A 69 -11.80 0.99 3.40
N ARG A 70 -12.88 0.53 2.77
CA ARG A 70 -14.12 0.17 3.51
C ARG A 70 -13.80 -0.88 4.57
N GLY A 71 -14.24 -0.63 5.81
CA GLY A 71 -13.92 -1.46 6.97
C GLY A 71 -12.63 -1.11 7.69
N TRP A 72 -11.97 -0.02 7.29
CA TRP A 72 -10.77 0.49 7.95
C TRP A 72 -10.90 1.95 8.34
N GLY A 73 -10.15 2.32 9.37
CA GLY A 73 -9.94 3.68 9.82
C GLY A 73 -11.22 4.45 10.07
N ARG A 74 -11.37 5.56 9.35
CA ARG A 74 -12.49 6.50 9.49
C ARG A 74 -13.51 6.41 8.33
N THR A 75 -13.30 5.49 7.39
CA THR A 75 -14.28 5.25 6.32
C THR A 75 -15.54 4.62 6.89
N THR A 76 -16.70 5.15 6.50
CA THR A 76 -18.01 4.63 6.91
C THR A 76 -18.76 4.05 5.72
N SER A 77 -19.38 2.89 5.91
CA SER A 77 -20.26 2.27 4.91
C SER A 77 -21.72 2.45 5.30
N GLU A 78 -22.58 2.62 4.32
CA GLU A 78 -24.03 2.68 4.55
C GLU A 78 -24.56 1.28 4.92
N PRO A 79 -25.48 1.16 5.89
CA PRO A 79 -26.05 -0.11 6.25
C PRO A 79 -26.71 -0.81 5.05
N GLY A 80 -26.34 -2.06 4.81
CA GLY A 80 -26.91 -2.87 3.71
C GLY A 80 -26.37 -2.54 2.31
N ALA A 81 -25.46 -1.57 2.18
CA ALA A 81 -24.82 -1.29 0.89
C ALA A 81 -23.95 -2.44 0.43
N ALA A 82 -23.90 -2.67 -0.88
CA ALA A 82 -22.97 -3.60 -1.46
C ALA A 82 -21.51 -3.18 -1.14
N PRO A 83 -20.59 -4.15 -0.89
CA PRO A 83 -19.23 -3.82 -0.50
C PRO A 83 -18.42 -3.10 -1.61
N GLY A 84 -18.84 -3.21 -2.88
CA GLY A 84 -18.07 -2.70 -4.00
C GLY A 84 -16.70 -3.39 -4.12
N THR A 85 -15.79 -2.78 -4.87
CA THR A 85 -14.38 -3.21 -4.93
C THR A 85 -13.47 -2.07 -4.52
N ALA A 86 -12.33 -2.38 -3.91
CA ALA A 86 -11.37 -1.36 -3.51
C ALA A 86 -10.73 -0.64 -4.72
N ALA A 87 -10.65 -1.31 -5.87
CA ALA A 87 -10.18 -0.70 -7.11
C ALA A 87 -11.18 0.33 -7.67
N ASP A 88 -12.50 0.03 -7.61
CA ASP A 88 -13.52 1.01 -8.01
C ASP A 88 -13.57 2.20 -7.05
N ASP A 89 -13.47 1.97 -5.75
CA ASP A 89 -13.41 3.04 -4.75
C ASP A 89 -12.19 3.95 -4.95
N LEU A 90 -11.02 3.37 -5.26
CA LEU A 90 -9.82 4.13 -5.59
C LEU A 90 -10.06 5.04 -6.80
N ILE A 91 -10.61 4.52 -7.89
CA ILE A 91 -10.85 5.30 -9.09
C ILE A 91 -11.89 6.40 -8.83
N ALA A 92 -12.97 6.08 -8.14
CA ALA A 92 -13.99 7.07 -7.77
C ALA A 92 -13.43 8.19 -6.87
N LEU A 93 -12.53 7.85 -5.93
CA LEU A 93 -11.82 8.86 -5.14
C LEU A 93 -10.92 9.74 -6.01
N MET A 94 -10.17 9.15 -6.95
CA MET A 94 -9.31 9.91 -7.85
C MET A 94 -10.14 10.85 -8.75
N ASP A 95 -11.30 10.42 -9.23
CA ASP A 95 -12.23 11.24 -10.00
C ASP A 95 -12.79 12.41 -9.15
N TYR A 96 -13.18 12.11 -7.90
CA TYR A 96 -13.63 13.13 -6.94
C TYR A 96 -12.55 14.19 -6.64
N LEU A 97 -11.26 13.78 -6.58
CA LEU A 97 -10.12 14.66 -6.33
C LEU A 97 -9.51 15.27 -7.61
N HIS A 98 -10.13 15.03 -8.78
CA HIS A 98 -9.68 15.51 -10.09
C HIS A 98 -8.26 15.05 -10.43
N VAL A 99 -7.91 13.79 -10.09
CA VAL A 99 -6.65 13.16 -10.40
C VAL A 99 -6.83 12.19 -11.57
N ASP A 100 -6.33 12.53 -12.73
CA ASP A 100 -6.45 11.69 -13.94
C ASP A 100 -5.49 10.49 -13.91
N ARG A 101 -4.19 10.74 -13.71
CA ARG A 101 -3.16 9.69 -13.68
C ARG A 101 -2.26 9.85 -12.47
N PHE A 102 -1.90 8.71 -11.85
CA PHE A 102 -1.15 8.69 -10.60
C PHE A 102 -0.18 7.50 -10.52
N HIS A 103 0.79 7.59 -9.61
CA HIS A 103 1.57 6.45 -9.14
C HIS A 103 0.81 5.79 -7.99
N LEU A 104 0.71 4.45 -8.00
CA LEU A 104 0.01 3.71 -6.95
C LEU A 104 1.01 2.87 -6.15
N VAL A 105 1.07 3.08 -4.84
CA VAL A 105 1.94 2.36 -3.91
C VAL A 105 1.08 1.56 -2.96
N GLY A 106 1.14 0.24 -3.02
CA GLY A 106 0.39 -0.65 -2.14
C GLY A 106 1.28 -1.59 -1.36
N THR A 107 1.02 -1.72 -0.05
CA THR A 107 1.71 -2.67 0.82
C THR A 107 0.79 -3.79 1.29
N ALA A 108 1.30 -5.00 1.40
CA ALA A 108 0.58 -6.19 1.86
C ALA A 108 -0.75 -6.40 1.11
N ALA A 109 -1.90 -6.32 1.81
CA ALA A 109 -3.22 -6.38 1.20
C ALA A 109 -3.50 -5.20 0.24
N GLY A 110 -2.86 -4.04 0.42
CA GLY A 110 -2.88 -2.93 -0.53
C GLY A 110 -2.24 -3.32 -1.87
N GLY A 111 -1.26 -4.21 -1.88
CA GLY A 111 -0.65 -4.74 -3.08
C GLY A 111 -1.61 -5.60 -3.93
N PHE A 112 -2.59 -6.27 -3.31
CA PHE A 112 -3.66 -6.98 -4.04
C PHE A 112 -4.49 -5.99 -4.85
N VAL A 113 -4.92 -4.90 -4.19
CA VAL A 113 -5.70 -3.84 -4.85
C VAL A 113 -4.86 -3.14 -5.93
N THR A 114 -3.56 -3.00 -5.71
CA THR A 114 -2.64 -2.41 -6.69
C THR A 114 -2.58 -3.25 -7.98
N PHE A 115 -2.42 -4.56 -7.89
CA PHE A 115 -2.46 -5.42 -9.07
C PHE A 115 -3.86 -5.45 -9.72
N ASP A 116 -4.93 -5.53 -8.90
CA ASP A 116 -6.30 -5.50 -9.40
C ASP A 116 -6.61 -4.20 -10.16
N THR A 117 -6.13 -3.07 -9.65
CA THR A 117 -6.24 -1.76 -10.32
C THR A 117 -5.43 -1.73 -11.62
N ALA A 118 -4.22 -2.29 -11.63
CA ALA A 118 -3.37 -2.32 -12.82
C ALA A 118 -3.99 -3.17 -13.95
N LEU A 119 -4.71 -4.22 -13.60
CA LEU A 119 -5.45 -5.05 -14.56
C LEU A 119 -6.75 -4.40 -15.04
N SER A 120 -7.45 -3.67 -14.16
CA SER A 120 -8.77 -3.08 -14.45
C SER A 120 -8.70 -1.69 -15.08
N PHE A 121 -7.74 -0.86 -14.66
CA PHE A 121 -7.65 0.55 -15.00
C PHE A 121 -6.24 0.99 -15.42
N PRO A 122 -5.59 0.29 -16.37
CA PRO A 122 -4.18 0.54 -16.71
C PRO A 122 -3.91 1.97 -17.20
N ALA A 123 -4.90 2.61 -17.84
CA ALA A 123 -4.76 3.97 -18.35
C ALA A 123 -4.63 5.04 -17.25
N ARG A 124 -5.09 4.74 -16.03
CA ARG A 124 -5.04 5.65 -14.87
C ARG A 124 -3.67 5.63 -14.18
N LEU A 125 -2.82 4.67 -14.49
CA LEU A 125 -1.57 4.46 -13.80
C LEU A 125 -0.37 5.02 -14.56
N ARG A 126 0.49 5.74 -13.86
CA ARG A 126 1.85 6.09 -14.32
C ARG A 126 2.81 4.94 -14.05
N SER A 127 2.80 4.44 -12.83
CA SER A 127 3.53 3.25 -12.39
C SER A 127 2.87 2.66 -11.14
N ILE A 128 3.27 1.46 -10.77
CA ILE A 128 2.83 0.82 -9.52
C ILE A 128 4.02 0.35 -8.69
N VAL A 129 3.86 0.41 -7.38
CA VAL A 129 4.76 -0.19 -6.40
C VAL A 129 3.98 -1.21 -5.59
N VAL A 130 4.43 -2.45 -5.60
CA VAL A 130 3.85 -3.54 -4.81
C VAL A 130 4.89 -3.96 -3.77
N ALA A 131 4.63 -3.58 -2.53
CA ALA A 131 5.57 -3.80 -1.44
C ALA A 131 5.05 -4.85 -0.46
N ASN A 132 5.92 -5.73 0.01
CA ASN A 132 5.62 -6.70 1.07
C ASN A 132 4.30 -7.46 0.81
N SER A 133 4.09 -7.98 -0.39
CA SER A 133 2.79 -8.50 -0.79
C SER A 133 2.88 -9.84 -1.53
N ILE A 134 1.94 -10.73 -1.22
CA ILE A 134 1.68 -11.94 -2.00
C ILE A 134 0.71 -11.67 -3.17
N GLY A 135 0.39 -10.40 -3.46
CA GLY A 135 -0.33 -9.94 -4.63
C GLY A 135 -1.76 -10.43 -4.81
N GLY A 136 -2.29 -11.23 -3.89
CA GLY A 136 -3.61 -11.85 -4.04
C GLY A 136 -3.68 -12.90 -5.16
N VAL A 137 -2.54 -13.47 -5.57
CA VAL A 137 -2.44 -14.48 -6.63
C VAL A 137 -3.16 -15.76 -6.22
N GLN A 138 -4.01 -16.27 -7.13
CA GLN A 138 -4.92 -17.39 -6.92
C GLN A 138 -4.54 -18.65 -7.71
N ASP A 139 -3.31 -18.72 -8.22
CA ASP A 139 -2.76 -19.95 -8.79
C ASP A 139 -2.63 -21.00 -7.70
N GLU A 140 -3.15 -22.19 -7.95
CA GLU A 140 -3.27 -23.25 -6.93
C GLU A 140 -1.93 -23.60 -6.29
N SER A 141 -0.88 -23.75 -7.10
CA SER A 141 0.48 -24.04 -6.62
C SER A 141 1.03 -22.94 -5.71
N PHE A 142 0.70 -21.68 -6.01
CA PHE A 142 1.12 -20.52 -5.20
C PHE A 142 0.33 -20.45 -3.88
N VAL A 143 -0.97 -20.72 -3.92
CA VAL A 143 -1.81 -20.79 -2.73
C VAL A 143 -1.32 -21.90 -1.79
N GLU A 144 -0.99 -23.07 -2.35
CA GLU A 144 -0.46 -24.19 -1.59
C GLU A 144 0.92 -23.89 -0.99
N LEU A 145 1.82 -23.24 -1.74
CA LEU A 145 3.07 -22.73 -1.20
C LEU A 145 2.83 -21.81 0.00
N GLY A 146 1.86 -20.92 -0.13
CA GLY A 146 1.47 -20.01 0.96
C GLY A 146 1.01 -20.72 2.22
N ARG A 147 0.26 -21.83 2.11
CA ARG A 147 -0.16 -22.65 3.26
C ARG A 147 1.02 -23.30 3.96
N ARG A 148 2.02 -23.77 3.22
CA ARG A 148 3.24 -24.36 3.78
C ARG A 148 4.12 -23.35 4.49
N LEU A 149 4.25 -22.14 3.92
CA LEU A 149 5.03 -21.05 4.52
C LEU A 149 4.38 -20.47 5.77
N ARG A 150 3.06 -20.53 5.85
CA ARG A 150 2.26 -19.94 6.93
C ARG A 150 1.32 -21.00 7.52
N PRO A 151 1.81 -21.88 8.38
CA PRO A 151 0.98 -22.88 9.06
C PRO A 151 -0.06 -22.19 9.97
N PRO A 152 -1.08 -22.90 10.45
CA PRO A 152 -2.16 -22.31 11.26
C PRO A 152 -1.67 -21.50 12.45
N GLU A 153 -0.62 -21.93 13.12
CA GLU A 153 -0.02 -21.26 14.29
C GLU A 153 0.50 -19.87 13.95
N PHE A 154 0.93 -19.65 12.70
CA PHE A 154 1.38 -18.35 12.23
C PHE A 154 0.26 -17.29 12.36
N THR A 155 -0.98 -17.64 12.10
CA THR A 155 -2.12 -16.72 12.16
C THR A 155 -2.50 -16.33 13.58
N THR A 156 -2.14 -17.12 14.57
CA THR A 156 -2.43 -16.88 16.00
C THR A 156 -1.35 -16.08 16.71
N MET A 157 -0.19 -15.88 16.08
CA MET A 157 0.87 -15.03 16.64
C MET A 157 0.42 -13.57 16.72
N PRO A 158 0.89 -12.80 17.74
CA PRO A 158 0.72 -11.35 17.77
C PRO A 158 1.14 -10.69 16.45
N ALA A 159 0.42 -9.65 16.05
CA ALA A 159 0.63 -9.01 14.75
C ALA A 159 2.07 -8.49 14.58
N GLU A 160 2.63 -7.87 15.62
CA GLU A 160 4.00 -7.36 15.62
C GLU A 160 5.06 -8.45 15.43
N LEU A 161 4.78 -9.69 15.84
CA LEU A 161 5.71 -10.80 15.64
C LEU A 161 5.70 -11.32 14.20
N ARG A 162 4.59 -11.12 13.48
CA ARG A 162 4.43 -11.56 12.09
C ARG A 162 4.85 -10.48 11.09
N GLU A 163 4.59 -9.21 11.43
CA GLU A 163 4.65 -8.09 10.50
C GLU A 163 5.94 -7.28 10.65
N VAL A 164 6.53 -7.26 11.86
CA VAL A 164 7.71 -6.44 12.17
C VAL A 164 8.92 -7.33 12.43
N SER A 165 10.05 -7.02 11.82
CA SER A 165 11.27 -7.86 11.92
C SER A 165 11.77 -7.97 13.36
N PRO A 166 12.47 -9.07 13.70
CA PRO A 166 13.14 -9.20 14.99
C PRO A 166 14.16 -8.09 15.24
N SER A 167 14.92 -7.68 14.22
CA SER A 167 15.91 -6.61 14.29
C SER A 167 15.27 -5.28 14.68
N TYR A 168 14.15 -4.90 14.03
CA TYR A 168 13.46 -3.67 14.36
C TYR A 168 12.86 -3.69 15.76
N ARG A 169 12.20 -4.80 16.15
CA ARG A 169 11.60 -4.93 17.49
C ARG A 169 12.63 -4.83 18.61
N ALA A 170 13.83 -5.39 18.38
CA ALA A 170 14.92 -5.31 19.35
C ALA A 170 15.60 -3.93 19.36
N GLY A 171 15.80 -3.32 18.19
CA GLY A 171 16.49 -2.05 18.04
C GLY A 171 15.63 -0.81 18.28
N ASN A 172 14.30 -0.92 18.07
CA ASN A 172 13.36 0.19 18.23
C ASN A 172 12.06 -0.23 18.94
N PRO A 173 12.10 -0.49 20.27
CA PRO A 173 10.92 -0.88 21.05
C PRO A 173 9.78 0.15 21.00
N GLU A 174 10.11 1.45 21.02
CA GLU A 174 9.09 2.52 20.96
C GLU A 174 8.41 2.58 19.58
N GLY A 175 9.16 2.44 18.49
CA GLY A 175 8.60 2.34 17.16
C GLY A 175 7.71 1.10 16.99
N THR A 176 8.10 -0.03 17.60
CA THR A 176 7.27 -1.24 17.63
C THR A 176 5.97 -1.01 18.39
N LYS A 177 6.04 -0.37 19.57
CA LYS A 177 4.86 0.00 20.35
C LYS A 177 3.93 0.92 19.56
N ARG A 178 4.48 1.93 18.91
CA ARG A 178 3.72 2.85 18.05
C ARG A 178 3.02 2.10 16.89
N TRP A 179 3.73 1.17 16.25
CA TRP A 179 3.15 0.32 15.21
C TRP A 179 1.93 -0.48 15.71
N VAL A 180 2.07 -1.11 16.90
CA VAL A 180 0.98 -1.87 17.55
C VAL A 180 -0.20 -0.97 17.90
N GLU A 181 0.03 0.26 18.37
CA GLU A 181 -1.03 1.23 18.62
C GLU A 181 -1.81 1.56 17.34
N LEU A 182 -1.11 1.80 16.23
CA LEU A 182 -1.72 2.10 14.93
C LEU A 182 -2.49 0.90 14.37
N GLU A 183 -1.95 -0.31 14.53
CA GLU A 183 -2.62 -1.55 14.12
C GLU A 183 -3.96 -1.71 14.86
N LYS A 184 -3.98 -1.57 16.18
CA LYS A 184 -5.18 -1.70 17.02
C LYS A 184 -6.31 -0.74 16.63
N ILE A 185 -5.96 0.46 16.18
CA ILE A 185 -6.94 1.47 15.77
C ILE A 185 -7.20 1.49 14.26
N SER A 186 -6.56 0.59 13.52
CA SER A 186 -6.71 0.53 12.05
C SER A 186 -8.11 0.08 11.61
N ARG A 187 -8.85 -0.59 12.48
CA ARG A 187 -10.22 -1.02 12.23
C ARG A 187 -11.19 -0.31 13.18
N PRO A 188 -12.34 0.13 12.67
CA PRO A 188 -13.39 0.66 13.53
C PRO A 188 -13.88 -0.43 14.49
N PRO A 189 -14.31 -0.07 15.72
CA PRO A 189 -14.91 -1.01 16.65
C PRO A 189 -16.26 -1.54 16.12
N GLY A 190 -16.58 -2.79 16.44
CA GLY A 190 -17.84 -3.43 16.06
C GLY A 190 -17.68 -4.62 15.12
N ALA A 191 -18.76 -4.98 14.44
CA ALA A 191 -18.73 -6.07 13.47
C ALA A 191 -17.85 -5.70 12.27
N PRO A 192 -17.01 -6.62 11.77
CA PRO A 192 -16.22 -6.37 10.56
C PRO A 192 -17.13 -6.00 9.38
N ALA A 193 -16.72 -4.99 8.61
CA ALA A 193 -17.37 -4.69 7.35
C ALA A 193 -17.22 -5.88 6.37
N PRO A 194 -18.21 -6.09 5.47
CA PRO A 194 -18.07 -7.08 4.41
C PRO A 194 -16.78 -6.87 3.62
N ALA A 195 -16.07 -7.97 3.35
CA ALA A 195 -14.85 -7.92 2.57
C ALA A 195 -15.15 -7.44 1.14
N GLN A 196 -14.34 -6.48 0.67
CA GLN A 196 -14.39 -6.06 -0.73
C GLN A 196 -13.73 -7.13 -1.61
N PRO A 197 -14.43 -7.70 -2.60
CA PRO A 197 -13.83 -8.62 -3.54
C PRO A 197 -12.85 -7.87 -4.46
N LEU A 198 -11.91 -8.59 -5.07
CA LEU A 198 -11.14 -8.11 -6.21
C LEU A 198 -12.01 -8.17 -7.47
N LYS A 199 -11.81 -7.25 -8.41
CA LYS A 199 -12.49 -7.25 -9.72
C LYS A 199 -12.01 -8.40 -10.61
N ASN A 200 -10.73 -8.76 -10.46
CA ASN A 200 -10.09 -9.79 -11.26
C ASN A 200 -9.71 -11.00 -10.39
N ARG A 201 -9.75 -12.17 -11.00
CA ARG A 201 -8.96 -13.30 -10.52
C ARG A 201 -7.49 -13.01 -10.88
N ILE A 202 -6.67 -12.67 -9.89
CA ILE A 202 -5.25 -12.41 -10.12
C ILE A 202 -4.53 -13.74 -10.28
N THR A 203 -3.86 -13.93 -11.41
CA THR A 203 -3.01 -15.08 -11.72
C THR A 203 -1.67 -14.60 -12.26
N PHE A 204 -0.65 -15.44 -12.27
CA PHE A 204 0.64 -15.10 -12.86
C PHE A 204 0.50 -14.74 -14.35
N ASP A 205 -0.29 -15.46 -15.14
CA ASP A 205 -0.61 -15.10 -16.53
C ASP A 205 -1.31 -13.73 -16.62
N GLY A 206 -2.13 -13.41 -15.60
CA GLY A 206 -2.75 -12.09 -15.48
C GLY A 206 -1.69 -10.99 -15.29
N LEU A 207 -0.72 -11.23 -14.41
CA LEU A 207 0.34 -10.26 -14.11
C LEU A 207 1.25 -9.98 -15.32
N GLU A 208 1.45 -10.94 -16.21
CA GLU A 208 2.22 -10.76 -17.47
C GLU A 208 1.60 -9.70 -18.40
N ARG A 209 0.30 -9.39 -18.22
CA ARG A 209 -0.43 -8.38 -19.03
C ARG A 209 -0.31 -6.97 -18.48
N ILE A 210 0.28 -6.78 -17.30
CA ILE A 210 0.46 -5.44 -16.73
C ILE A 210 1.39 -4.62 -17.61
N LYS A 211 0.92 -3.44 -18.03
CA LYS A 211 1.64 -2.53 -18.92
C LYS A 211 2.41 -1.44 -18.17
N ALA A 212 1.88 -1.04 -17.03
CA ALA A 212 2.52 0.00 -16.22
C ALA A 212 3.90 -0.46 -15.74
N PRO A 213 4.87 0.45 -15.58
CA PRO A 213 6.11 0.16 -14.87
C PRO A 213 5.82 -0.35 -13.45
N VAL A 214 6.58 -1.35 -13.00
CA VAL A 214 6.36 -2.02 -11.71
C VAL A 214 7.64 -1.99 -10.87
N LEU A 215 7.52 -1.56 -9.61
CA LEU A 215 8.51 -1.84 -8.58
C LEU A 215 7.94 -2.91 -7.64
N LEU A 216 8.68 -3.99 -7.47
CA LEU A 216 8.44 -5.01 -6.45
C LEU A 216 9.43 -4.79 -5.30
N LEU A 217 8.92 -4.63 -4.08
CA LEU A 217 9.75 -4.37 -2.92
C LEU A 217 9.39 -5.32 -1.78
N THR A 218 10.38 -5.85 -1.05
CA THR A 218 10.15 -6.61 0.18
C THR A 218 11.31 -6.44 1.15
N GLY A 219 11.08 -6.78 2.42
CA GLY A 219 12.14 -6.96 3.40
C GLY A 219 12.75 -8.36 3.31
N ASP A 220 14.02 -8.50 3.66
CA ASP A 220 14.68 -9.81 3.68
C ASP A 220 14.19 -10.72 4.83
N ALA A 221 13.62 -10.12 5.88
CA ALA A 221 12.99 -10.79 7.01
C ALA A 221 11.45 -10.88 6.93
N ASP A 222 10.86 -10.60 5.76
CA ASP A 222 9.41 -10.67 5.56
C ASP A 222 8.93 -12.14 5.59
N MET A 223 8.09 -12.47 6.56
CA MET A 223 7.56 -13.83 6.72
C MET A 223 6.33 -14.10 5.85
N PHE A 224 5.67 -13.08 5.29
CA PHE A 224 4.52 -13.23 4.38
C PHE A 224 4.96 -13.32 2.92
N ALA A 225 5.83 -12.39 2.52
CA ALA A 225 6.29 -12.22 1.15
C ALA A 225 7.84 -12.17 1.09
N PRO A 226 8.53 -13.25 1.53
CA PRO A 226 9.99 -13.28 1.55
C PRO A 226 10.59 -13.12 0.15
N PRO A 227 11.89 -12.81 0.03
CA PRO A 227 12.54 -12.56 -1.26
C PRO A 227 12.30 -13.60 -2.36
N PRO A 228 12.17 -14.91 -2.07
CA PRO A 228 11.79 -15.89 -3.09
C PRO A 228 10.42 -15.61 -3.74
N ILE A 229 9.44 -15.13 -2.97
CA ILE A 229 8.12 -14.74 -3.48
C ILE A 229 8.26 -13.54 -4.43
N LEU A 230 9.01 -12.52 -4.04
CA LEU A 230 9.29 -11.36 -4.92
C LEU A 230 9.92 -11.81 -6.24
N LYS A 231 10.86 -12.76 -6.22
CA LYS A 231 11.48 -13.32 -7.43
C LYS A 231 10.47 -14.06 -8.32
N MET A 232 9.49 -14.76 -7.73
CA MET A 232 8.42 -15.39 -8.51
C MET A 232 7.60 -14.34 -9.27
N PHE A 233 7.22 -13.23 -8.64
CA PHE A 233 6.53 -12.13 -9.31
C PHE A 233 7.38 -11.51 -10.43
N ALA A 234 8.67 -11.26 -10.16
CA ALA A 234 9.59 -10.68 -11.14
C ALA A 234 9.78 -11.59 -12.37
N ALA A 235 9.66 -12.90 -12.22
CA ALA A 235 9.73 -13.84 -13.34
C ALA A 235 8.53 -13.68 -14.32
N HIS A 236 7.38 -13.23 -13.82
CA HIS A 236 6.17 -13.02 -14.61
C HIS A 236 5.96 -11.56 -15.04
N ILE A 237 6.54 -10.59 -14.35
CA ILE A 237 6.45 -9.17 -14.71
C ILE A 237 7.82 -8.71 -15.21
N LYS A 238 8.11 -8.97 -16.48
CA LYS A 238 9.45 -8.81 -17.09
C LYS A 238 10.05 -7.41 -16.96
N GLN A 239 9.22 -6.37 -16.89
CA GLN A 239 9.65 -4.97 -16.71
C GLN A 239 9.77 -4.56 -15.24
N ALA A 240 9.56 -5.47 -14.28
CA ALA A 240 9.63 -5.12 -12.88
C ALA A 240 11.07 -4.83 -12.43
N GLU A 241 11.25 -3.68 -11.77
CA GLU A 241 12.41 -3.44 -10.91
C GLU A 241 12.17 -4.15 -9.56
N THR A 242 13.23 -4.61 -8.91
CA THR A 242 13.12 -5.30 -7.62
C THR A 242 14.04 -4.69 -6.58
N VAL A 243 13.53 -4.52 -5.35
CA VAL A 243 14.31 -4.05 -4.20
C VAL A 243 14.06 -4.98 -3.01
N ILE A 244 15.13 -5.43 -2.38
CA ILE A 244 15.08 -6.16 -1.11
C ILE A 244 15.75 -5.27 -0.06
N VAL A 245 15.00 -4.91 0.99
CA VAL A 245 15.49 -4.04 2.06
C VAL A 245 16.02 -4.91 3.20
N PRO A 246 17.30 -4.72 3.58
CA PRO A 246 17.90 -5.51 4.67
C PRO A 246 17.22 -5.26 6.02
N GLU A 247 17.16 -6.31 6.84
CA GLU A 247 16.69 -6.27 8.24
C GLU A 247 15.25 -5.73 8.40
N ALA A 248 14.44 -5.80 7.35
CA ALA A 248 13.05 -5.37 7.36
C ALA A 248 12.10 -6.57 7.23
N GLY A 249 11.02 -6.53 7.97
CA GLY A 249 9.91 -7.50 7.91
C GLY A 249 8.85 -7.10 6.88
N HIS A 250 7.60 -7.46 7.21
CA HIS A 250 6.43 -7.20 6.35
C HIS A 250 5.98 -5.73 6.35
N SER A 251 6.48 -4.92 7.29
CA SER A 251 6.19 -3.50 7.41
C SER A 251 7.40 -2.63 7.02
N THR A 252 8.04 -2.92 5.89
CA THR A 252 9.26 -2.24 5.42
C THR A 252 9.12 -0.71 5.39
N TYR A 253 7.95 -0.20 4.99
CA TYR A 253 7.63 1.24 4.98
C TYR A 253 7.71 1.89 6.36
N TRP A 254 7.53 1.10 7.43
CA TRP A 254 7.60 1.50 8.83
C TRP A 254 8.99 1.25 9.43
N GLU A 255 9.55 0.09 9.16
CA GLU A 255 10.79 -0.38 9.78
C GLU A 255 12.03 0.30 9.22
N GLN A 256 12.05 0.54 7.91
CA GLN A 256 13.17 1.14 7.16
C GLN A 256 12.65 2.26 6.24
N PRO A 257 12.02 3.32 6.83
CA PRO A 257 11.31 4.34 6.05
C PRO A 257 12.20 5.06 5.04
N GLU A 258 13.47 5.34 5.38
CA GLU A 258 14.40 6.01 4.47
C GLU A 258 14.73 5.14 3.25
N ALA A 259 14.96 3.85 3.45
CA ALA A 259 15.26 2.90 2.37
C ALA A 259 14.02 2.70 1.48
N PHE A 260 12.85 2.55 2.08
CA PHE A 260 11.58 2.44 1.38
C PHE A 260 11.29 3.70 0.55
N ASN A 261 11.37 4.88 1.17
CA ASN A 261 11.08 6.16 0.53
C ASN A 261 12.04 6.43 -0.63
N ARG A 262 13.32 6.17 -0.45
CA ARG A 262 14.34 6.30 -1.52
C ARG A 262 14.00 5.38 -2.69
N ALA A 263 13.73 4.08 -2.44
CA ALA A 263 13.42 3.13 -3.50
C ALA A 263 12.18 3.55 -4.30
N VAL A 264 11.11 3.98 -3.62
CA VAL A 264 9.88 4.46 -4.26
C VAL A 264 10.14 5.73 -5.06
N LEU A 265 10.79 6.74 -4.46
CA LEU A 265 11.07 8.02 -5.13
C LEU A 265 12.00 7.85 -6.35
N ASP A 266 13.04 7.03 -6.24
CA ASP A 266 13.95 6.76 -7.35
C ASP A 266 13.25 6.06 -8.52
N PHE A 267 12.26 5.22 -8.21
CA PHE A 267 11.44 4.56 -9.21
C PHE A 267 10.44 5.52 -9.86
N VAL A 268 9.61 6.23 -9.08
CA VAL A 268 8.55 7.09 -9.65
C VAL A 268 9.09 8.29 -10.44
N ARG A 269 10.32 8.75 -10.14
CA ARG A 269 10.99 9.82 -10.91
C ARG A 269 11.31 9.43 -12.35
N LYS A 270 11.43 8.14 -12.64
CA LYS A 270 11.73 7.62 -13.99
C LYS A 270 10.47 7.48 -14.85
N HIS A 271 9.29 7.58 -14.25
CA HIS A 271 8.00 7.24 -14.85
C HIS A 271 6.95 8.31 -14.60
#